data_b11cc8bbe51721827472a5fdea4f6b49
#
_entry.id   b11cc8bbe51721827472a5fdea4f6b49
#
_cell.length_a   1.000
_cell.length_b   1.000
_cell.length_c   1.000
_cell.angle_alpha   90.00
_cell.angle_beta   90.00
_cell.angle_gamma   90.00
#
_symmetry.space_group_name_H-M   'P 1'
#
loop_
_entity.id
_entity.type
_entity.pdbx_description
1 polymer ?
#
loop_
_entity_poly.entity_id
_entity_poly.type
_entity_poly.pdbx_seq_one_letter_code
_entity_poly.pdbx_strand_id
1 'polypeptide(L)'
;GEPADLPEDSTFHAKQPDSIHQIAPSYTATAYSDKQITAIGDSKYYVHSKTDFSVTVTLDEPIDDLLLLKFHVDNHLGNGTTTGDVAITINGIRNKLTDPQWKYQNNNNNFQYTLSSDKPIQKLKLKFSAGDYVISKPVMYTMEYQVLEDTSAEISPWQLHHDTLGDDTMAGSIQVKQDGWFVLAVPYDTGFHVTVDGKETAYSRTDTDFLGFPITQGEHQISITYTAPLAKAGKYCSAAGIGLTLLFFTGNCWLRRRKQKQHS
;
A
#
# COMPACT_ATOMS: atom_id res chain seq x y z
N GLY A 1 -11.88 -21.19 5.94
CA GLY A 1 -10.73 -22.00 5.59
C GLY A 1 -9.49 -21.19 5.88
N GLU A 2 -8.49 -21.79 6.48
CA GLU A 2 -7.19 -21.15 6.67
C GLU A 2 -6.59 -20.81 5.30
N PRO A 3 -5.86 -19.70 5.18
CA PRO A 3 -5.17 -19.39 3.94
C PRO A 3 -4.23 -20.57 3.61
N ALA A 4 -4.33 -21.06 2.38
CA ALA A 4 -3.39 -22.07 1.92
C ALA A 4 -1.98 -21.47 2.08
N ASP A 5 -1.12 -22.17 2.80
CA ASP A 5 0.28 -21.81 2.90
C ASP A 5 0.81 -21.67 1.47
N LEU A 6 1.44 -20.53 1.17
CA LEU A 6 2.18 -20.38 -0.07
C LEU A 6 3.20 -21.52 -0.14
N PRO A 7 3.30 -22.25 -1.25
CA PRO A 7 4.35 -23.24 -1.38
C PRO A 7 5.69 -22.57 -1.07
N GLU A 8 6.49 -23.18 -0.18
CA GLU A 8 7.79 -22.66 0.26
C GLU A 8 8.75 -22.38 -0.90
N ASP A 9 8.47 -22.93 -2.08
CA ASP A 9 9.20 -22.75 -3.34
C ASP A 9 8.59 -21.73 -4.30
N SER A 10 7.69 -20.83 -3.84
CA SER A 10 7.26 -19.78 -4.75
C SER A 10 8.46 -18.90 -5.09
N THR A 11 8.84 -18.87 -6.36
CA THR A 11 9.90 -18.01 -6.93
C THR A 11 9.66 -16.51 -6.71
N PHE A 12 8.56 -16.15 -6.07
CA PHE A 12 8.18 -14.83 -5.60
C PHE A 12 8.68 -14.46 -4.21
N HIS A 13 9.46 -15.28 -3.53
CA HIS A 13 10.39 -14.70 -2.60
C HIS A 13 11.34 -13.84 -3.44
N ALA A 14 11.04 -12.54 -3.47
CA ALA A 14 11.97 -11.58 -4.00
C ALA A 14 13.31 -11.89 -3.34
N LYS A 15 14.18 -12.62 -4.02
CA LYS A 15 15.61 -12.52 -3.75
C LYS A 15 15.80 -11.03 -3.75
N GLN A 16 16.20 -10.49 -2.61
CA GLN A 16 16.66 -9.12 -2.59
C GLN A 16 17.69 -9.09 -3.71
N PRO A 17 17.40 -8.41 -4.82
CA PRO A 17 18.25 -8.59 -5.98
C PRO A 17 19.65 -8.18 -5.54
N ASP A 18 20.67 -8.94 -5.92
CA ASP A 18 22.08 -8.58 -5.74
C ASP A 18 22.40 -7.18 -6.31
N SER A 19 21.42 -6.60 -7.00
CA SER A 19 21.39 -5.29 -7.63
C SER A 19 21.07 -4.10 -6.70
N ILE A 20 20.64 -4.34 -5.44
CA ILE A 20 20.44 -3.27 -4.45
C ILE A 20 21.67 -3.16 -3.55
N HIS A 21 22.42 -2.08 -3.71
CA HIS A 21 23.66 -1.86 -2.98
C HIS A 21 23.46 -0.78 -1.89
N GLN A 22 23.82 -1.13 -0.65
CA GLN A 22 23.87 -0.13 0.40
C GLN A 22 25.05 0.80 0.17
N ILE A 23 24.81 2.12 0.28
CA ILE A 23 25.83 3.16 0.13
C ILE A 23 25.89 4.04 1.37
N ALA A 24 27.02 4.69 1.55
CA ALA A 24 27.25 5.69 2.59
C ALA A 24 27.97 6.92 1.98
N PRO A 25 27.26 7.70 1.16
CA PRO A 25 27.88 8.83 0.48
C PRO A 25 28.32 9.92 1.46
N SER A 26 29.41 10.57 1.16
CA SER A 26 29.81 11.82 1.83
C SER A 26 28.92 12.95 1.37
N TYR A 27 28.58 13.86 2.28
CA TYR A 27 27.69 14.98 1.98
C TYR A 27 27.89 16.17 2.89
N THR A 28 27.46 17.32 2.44
CA THR A 28 27.33 18.54 3.23
C THR A 28 25.88 18.94 3.39
N ALA A 29 25.41 19.17 4.61
CA ALA A 29 24.07 19.64 4.90
C ALA A 29 24.06 21.12 5.27
N THR A 30 23.11 21.88 4.71
CA THR A 30 22.99 23.33 4.89
C THR A 30 21.56 23.77 5.14
N ALA A 31 21.38 25.03 5.54
CA ALA A 31 20.09 25.67 5.76
C ALA A 31 19.30 25.19 7.01
N TYR A 32 20.01 24.66 8.02
CA TYR A 32 19.46 24.38 9.34
C TYR A 32 20.41 24.89 10.44
N SER A 33 19.93 24.94 11.67
CA SER A 33 20.72 25.25 12.85
C SER A 33 20.84 24.03 13.77
N ASP A 34 21.92 23.98 14.57
CA ASP A 34 22.12 22.95 15.59
C ASP A 34 21.01 22.90 16.64
N LYS A 35 20.17 23.95 16.71
CA LYS A 35 18.98 23.98 17.57
C LYS A 35 17.80 23.26 16.94
N GLN A 36 17.76 23.13 15.62
CA GLN A 36 16.69 22.46 14.90
C GLN A 36 16.94 20.96 14.73
N ILE A 37 18.20 20.58 14.51
CA ILE A 37 18.62 19.17 14.41
C ILE A 37 19.84 18.97 15.25
N THR A 38 19.75 18.12 16.26
CA THR A 38 20.84 17.78 17.18
C THR A 38 21.12 16.28 17.12
N ALA A 39 22.37 15.89 16.95
CA ALA A 39 22.76 14.49 16.98
C ALA A 39 22.60 13.90 18.40
N ILE A 40 22.06 12.69 18.48
CA ILE A 40 21.96 11.89 19.70
C ILE A 40 22.79 10.61 19.49
N GLY A 41 24.02 10.62 20.00
CA GLY A 41 24.97 9.55 19.72
C GLY A 41 25.24 9.44 18.21
N ASP A 42 25.60 8.22 17.76
CA ASP A 42 26.06 8.00 16.39
C ASP A 42 24.94 7.61 15.40
N SER A 43 23.72 7.39 15.91
CA SER A 43 22.66 6.72 15.13
C SER A 43 21.33 7.44 15.07
N LYS A 44 21.16 8.56 15.77
CA LYS A 44 19.89 9.28 15.85
C LYS A 44 20.08 10.79 15.80
N TYR A 45 19.01 11.47 15.42
CA TYR A 45 18.90 12.93 15.45
C TYR A 45 17.61 13.35 16.14
N TYR A 46 17.70 14.32 17.04
CA TYR A 46 16.55 15.00 17.60
C TYR A 46 16.21 16.21 16.75
N VAL A 47 14.99 16.29 16.33
CA VAL A 47 14.43 17.41 15.58
C VAL A 47 13.55 18.22 16.52
N HIS A 48 13.85 19.54 16.63
CA HIS A 48 13.10 20.48 17.44
C HIS A 48 12.87 21.77 16.67
N SER A 49 11.63 22.08 16.33
CA SER A 49 11.30 23.32 15.64
C SER A 49 9.85 23.74 15.87
N LYS A 50 9.64 25.03 16.07
CA LYS A 50 8.30 25.63 16.19
C LYS A 50 7.62 25.85 14.84
N THR A 51 8.37 25.80 13.75
CA THR A 51 7.90 26.02 12.37
C THR A 51 8.51 24.99 11.44
N ASP A 52 7.85 24.74 10.32
CA ASP A 52 8.45 23.96 9.24
C ASP A 52 9.78 24.60 8.81
N PHE A 53 10.74 23.76 8.49
CA PHE A 53 12.04 24.21 7.97
C PHE A 53 12.57 23.27 6.90
N SER A 54 13.56 23.71 6.17
CA SER A 54 14.16 22.94 5.09
C SER A 54 15.65 22.76 5.31
N VAL A 55 16.15 21.61 4.85
CA VAL A 55 17.57 21.27 4.83
C VAL A 55 17.93 20.93 3.40
N THR A 56 19.09 21.39 2.93
CA THR A 56 19.66 20.95 1.66
C THR A 56 20.87 20.07 1.96
N VAL A 57 20.82 18.84 1.52
CA VAL A 57 21.94 17.91 1.54
C VAL A 57 22.55 17.91 0.14
N THR A 58 23.82 18.21 0.03
CA THR A 58 24.59 18.15 -1.21
C THR A 58 25.55 16.97 -1.09
N LEU A 59 25.41 16.00 -1.98
CA LEU A 59 26.30 14.83 -2.07
C LEU A 59 27.62 15.28 -2.70
N ASP A 60 28.74 14.77 -2.21
CA ASP A 60 30.05 15.06 -2.78
C ASP A 60 30.17 14.48 -4.19
N GLU A 61 29.63 13.27 -4.38
CA GLU A 61 29.51 12.60 -5.68
C GLU A 61 28.04 12.45 -6.07
N PRO A 62 27.63 12.84 -7.28
CA PRO A 62 26.28 12.64 -7.77
C PRO A 62 25.95 11.15 -7.93
N ILE A 63 24.69 10.78 -7.71
CA ILE A 63 24.17 9.42 -7.90
C ILE A 63 23.35 9.39 -9.18
N ASP A 64 23.74 8.54 -10.12
CA ASP A 64 23.08 8.37 -11.43
C ASP A 64 22.13 7.17 -11.48
N ASP A 65 21.88 6.59 -10.33
CA ASP A 65 21.03 5.41 -10.13
C ASP A 65 19.74 5.77 -9.40
N LEU A 66 18.81 4.82 -9.36
CA LEU A 66 17.68 4.91 -8.46
C LEU A 66 18.18 4.96 -7.01
N LEU A 67 17.81 5.99 -6.28
CA LEU A 67 18.20 6.17 -4.88
C LEU A 67 17.05 5.81 -3.96
N LEU A 68 17.27 4.82 -3.09
CA LEU A 68 16.37 4.48 -2.00
C LEU A 68 16.93 5.00 -0.68
N LEU A 69 16.09 5.68 0.08
CA LEU A 69 16.45 6.23 1.38
C LEU A 69 15.41 5.84 2.40
N LYS A 70 15.84 5.32 3.55
CA LYS A 70 14.96 4.96 4.65
C LYS A 70 15.51 5.36 5.99
N PHE A 71 14.61 5.72 6.92
CA PHE A 71 14.92 5.98 8.32
C PHE A 71 13.67 5.82 9.17
N HIS A 72 13.88 5.56 10.46
CA HIS A 72 12.82 5.50 11.45
C HIS A 72 12.49 6.86 12.00
N VAL A 73 11.21 7.13 12.25
CA VAL A 73 10.69 8.37 12.87
C VAL A 73 9.92 8.00 14.12
N ASP A 74 10.21 8.68 15.22
CA ASP A 74 9.51 8.51 16.48
C ASP A 74 9.02 9.87 16.98
N ASN A 75 7.71 10.02 17.10
CA ASN A 75 7.04 11.22 17.63
C ASN A 75 6.51 11.00 19.06
N HIS A 76 6.91 9.90 19.71
CA HIS A 76 6.56 9.57 21.09
C HIS A 76 7.81 9.55 21.97
N LEU A 77 8.15 10.67 22.60
CA LEU A 77 9.44 10.87 23.29
C LEU A 77 9.52 10.26 24.70
N GLY A 78 8.59 9.44 25.12
CA GLY A 78 8.66 8.67 26.37
C GLY A 78 8.51 9.48 27.67
N ASN A 79 8.58 10.81 27.61
CA ASN A 79 8.44 11.73 28.77
C ASN A 79 7.03 12.34 28.88
N GLY A 80 6.06 11.77 28.18
CA GLY A 80 4.71 12.32 28.05
C GLY A 80 4.58 13.44 27.01
N THR A 81 5.69 13.87 26.39
CA THR A 81 5.66 14.83 25.29
C THR A 81 5.39 14.07 24.00
N THR A 82 4.26 14.34 23.38
CA THR A 82 3.93 13.88 22.04
C THR A 82 3.95 15.07 21.11
N THR A 83 4.65 14.91 20.00
CA THR A 83 4.48 15.80 18.87
C THR A 83 3.30 15.29 18.07
N GLY A 84 2.45 16.15 17.57
CA GLY A 84 1.38 15.80 16.65
C GLY A 84 1.87 15.06 15.41
N ASP A 85 1.25 15.30 14.30
CA ASP A 85 1.68 14.72 13.02
C ASP A 85 3.11 15.13 12.66
N VAL A 86 3.92 14.17 12.26
CA VAL A 86 5.25 14.43 11.68
C VAL A 86 5.21 14.18 10.18
N ALA A 87 5.67 15.13 9.40
CA ALA A 87 5.80 15.00 7.97
C ALA A 87 7.21 15.40 7.52
N ILE A 88 7.82 14.55 6.70
CA ILE A 88 9.10 14.86 6.06
C ILE A 88 8.93 14.65 4.57
N THR A 89 9.38 15.63 3.79
CA THR A 89 9.34 15.60 2.33
C THR A 89 10.76 15.62 1.81
N ILE A 90 11.11 14.71 0.90
CA ILE A 90 12.42 14.67 0.24
C ILE A 90 12.19 14.75 -1.27
N ASN A 91 12.74 15.75 -1.94
CA ASN A 91 12.60 16.02 -3.37
C ASN A 91 11.13 15.93 -3.86
N GLY A 92 10.18 16.42 -3.05
CA GLY A 92 8.75 16.42 -3.37
C GLY A 92 7.97 15.19 -2.90
N ILE A 93 8.62 14.08 -2.56
CA ILE A 93 7.97 12.90 -2.02
C ILE A 93 7.75 13.07 -0.52
N ARG A 94 6.52 12.94 -0.06
CA ARG A 94 6.14 13.20 1.33
C ARG A 94 5.76 11.91 2.05
N ASN A 95 6.39 11.67 3.20
CA ASN A 95 5.94 10.69 4.20
C ASN A 95 5.34 11.39 5.41
N LYS A 96 4.40 10.72 6.08
CA LYS A 96 3.70 11.24 7.26
C LYS A 96 3.50 10.14 8.29
N LEU A 97 3.85 10.46 9.54
CA LEU A 97 3.47 9.72 10.74
C LEU A 97 2.40 10.54 11.47
N THR A 98 1.26 9.93 11.78
CA THR A 98 0.18 10.61 12.48
C THR A 98 0.43 10.73 13.98
N ASP A 99 -0.24 11.68 14.62
CA ASP A 99 -0.21 11.89 16.06
C ASP A 99 -0.49 10.56 16.81
N PRO A 100 0.35 10.16 17.77
CA PRO A 100 0.15 8.94 18.54
C PRO A 100 -1.10 8.95 19.43
N GLN A 101 -1.71 10.10 19.68
CA GLN A 101 -2.97 10.23 20.41
C GLN A 101 -4.20 10.11 19.50
N TRP A 102 -4.02 10.09 18.19
CA TRP A 102 -5.13 10.01 17.27
C TRP A 102 -5.67 8.58 17.18
N LYS A 103 -7.01 8.45 17.22
CA LYS A 103 -7.69 7.15 17.17
C LYS A 103 -7.34 6.30 15.94
N TYR A 104 -7.00 6.93 14.83
CA TYR A 104 -6.69 6.29 13.56
C TYR A 104 -5.22 6.54 13.18
N GLN A 105 -4.31 6.10 14.05
CA GLN A 105 -2.87 6.15 13.76
C GLN A 105 -2.54 5.34 12.52
N ASN A 106 -1.67 5.87 11.68
CA ASN A 106 -1.16 5.12 10.52
C ASN A 106 0.05 4.24 10.83
N ASN A 107 0.64 4.38 12.03
CA ASN A 107 1.83 3.64 12.49
C ASN A 107 2.99 3.66 11.47
N ASN A 108 3.05 4.68 10.62
CA ASN A 108 4.09 4.82 9.61
C ASN A 108 5.37 5.38 10.21
N ASN A 109 6.03 4.63 11.08
CA ASN A 109 7.29 5.01 11.70
C ASN A 109 8.49 4.86 10.75
N ASN A 110 8.38 4.04 9.71
CA ASN A 110 9.48 3.79 8.77
C ASN A 110 9.27 4.59 7.48
N PHE A 111 9.90 5.75 7.40
CA PHE A 111 9.84 6.57 6.21
C PHE A 111 10.76 6.01 5.14
N GLN A 112 10.21 5.83 3.95
CA GLN A 112 10.91 5.33 2.78
C GLN A 112 10.70 6.27 1.60
N TYR A 113 11.76 6.51 0.86
CA TYR A 113 11.76 7.37 -0.32
C TYR A 113 12.48 6.65 -1.45
N THR A 114 11.82 6.59 -2.59
CA THR A 114 12.42 6.12 -3.84
C THR A 114 12.53 7.32 -4.76
N LEU A 115 13.75 7.71 -5.05
CA LEU A 115 14.07 8.91 -5.83
C LEU A 115 14.63 8.50 -7.18
N SER A 116 13.96 8.93 -8.24
CA SER A 116 14.42 8.79 -9.61
C SER A 116 14.61 10.15 -10.25
N SER A 117 15.51 10.27 -11.21
CA SER A 117 15.77 11.51 -11.91
C SER A 117 16.42 11.25 -13.28
N ASP A 118 16.07 12.06 -14.28
CA ASP A 118 16.73 12.05 -15.60
C ASP A 118 18.16 12.63 -15.56
N LYS A 119 18.58 13.14 -14.40
CA LYS A 119 19.91 13.70 -14.19
C LYS A 119 20.47 13.16 -12.88
N PRO A 120 21.79 13.03 -12.77
CA PRO A 120 22.43 12.59 -11.53
C PRO A 120 21.95 13.37 -10.32
N ILE A 121 21.58 12.66 -9.25
CA ILE A 121 21.07 13.24 -8.00
C ILE A 121 22.24 13.73 -7.17
N GLN A 122 22.47 15.04 -7.15
CA GLN A 122 23.49 15.65 -6.32
C GLN A 122 22.92 16.37 -5.09
N LYS A 123 21.64 16.76 -5.14
CA LYS A 123 21.01 17.51 -4.04
C LYS A 123 19.72 16.85 -3.60
N LEU A 124 19.60 16.69 -2.27
CA LEU A 124 18.38 16.29 -1.62
C LEU A 124 17.82 17.51 -0.88
N LYS A 125 16.60 17.91 -1.25
CA LYS A 125 15.86 18.97 -0.57
C LYS A 125 14.90 18.33 0.41
N LEU A 126 15.18 18.46 1.70
CA LEU A 126 14.38 17.94 2.78
C LEU A 126 13.53 19.05 3.39
N LYS A 127 12.25 18.82 3.59
CA LYS A 127 11.38 19.69 4.36
C LYS A 127 10.86 18.91 5.56
N PHE A 128 11.12 19.43 6.74
CA PHE A 128 10.69 18.89 8.02
C PHE A 128 9.50 19.70 8.55
N SER A 129 8.48 19.00 9.07
CA SER A 129 7.41 19.67 9.81
C SER A 129 7.90 20.20 11.15
N ALA A 130 7.21 21.20 11.67
CA ALA A 130 7.38 21.64 13.05
C ALA A 130 7.12 20.47 14.02
N GLY A 131 7.74 20.54 15.19
CA GLY A 131 7.53 19.57 16.27
C GLY A 131 8.82 19.13 16.96
N ASP A 132 8.64 18.17 17.86
CA ASP A 132 9.67 17.51 18.66
C ASP A 132 9.63 16.01 18.37
N TYR A 133 10.62 15.49 17.67
CA TYR A 133 10.66 14.08 17.30
C TYR A 133 12.09 13.59 17.06
N VAL A 134 12.24 12.28 17.02
CA VAL A 134 13.53 11.64 16.77
C VAL A 134 13.50 10.94 15.43
N ILE A 135 14.57 11.06 14.66
CA ILE A 135 14.80 10.27 13.46
C ILE A 135 16.05 9.42 13.60
N SER A 136 16.04 8.21 13.08
CA SER A 136 17.28 7.43 12.99
C SER A 136 18.18 7.97 11.89
N LYS A 137 19.47 7.65 11.96
CA LYS A 137 20.40 7.91 10.86
C LYS A 137 19.85 7.27 9.57
N PRO A 138 19.75 8.04 8.46
CA PRO A 138 19.28 7.50 7.20
C PRO A 138 20.19 6.39 6.66
N VAL A 139 19.57 5.35 6.11
CA VAL A 139 20.27 4.32 5.34
C VAL A 139 19.90 4.52 3.87
N MET A 140 20.89 4.51 3.01
CA MET A 140 20.75 4.73 1.58
C MET A 140 21.15 3.49 0.79
N TYR A 141 20.44 3.25 -0.30
CA TYR A 141 20.74 2.19 -1.25
C TYR A 141 20.60 2.73 -2.66
N THR A 142 21.36 2.16 -3.58
CA THR A 142 21.21 2.42 -5.02
C THR A 142 20.84 1.15 -5.77
N MET A 143 20.18 1.35 -6.89
CA MET A 143 19.90 0.29 -7.87
C MET A 143 20.00 0.89 -9.27
N GLU A 144 20.76 0.24 -10.14
CA GLU A 144 20.91 0.66 -11.53
C GLU A 144 19.54 0.64 -12.25
N TYR A 145 19.24 1.66 -13.05
CA TYR A 145 18.01 1.71 -13.83
C TYR A 145 17.89 0.56 -14.81
N GLN A 146 19.02 0.05 -15.34
CA GLN A 146 19.03 -1.08 -16.26
C GLN A 146 18.36 -2.32 -15.65
N VAL A 147 18.54 -2.54 -14.35
CA VAL A 147 17.90 -3.67 -13.65
C VAL A 147 16.37 -3.58 -13.70
N LEU A 148 15.82 -2.36 -13.59
CA LEU A 148 14.37 -2.16 -13.71
C LEU A 148 13.88 -2.41 -15.14
N GLU A 149 14.66 -1.96 -16.12
CA GLU A 149 14.33 -2.16 -17.55
C GLU A 149 14.37 -3.65 -17.90
N ASP A 150 15.41 -4.36 -17.49
CA ASP A 150 15.57 -5.80 -17.73
C ASP A 150 14.45 -6.60 -17.04
N THR A 151 14.15 -6.30 -15.77
CA THR A 151 13.05 -6.94 -15.04
C THR A 151 11.71 -6.64 -15.68
N SER A 152 11.48 -5.38 -16.09
CA SER A 152 10.25 -5.00 -16.80
C SER A 152 10.11 -5.72 -18.14
N ALA A 153 11.22 -5.96 -18.85
CA ALA A 153 11.21 -6.70 -20.11
C ALA A 153 10.85 -8.20 -19.94
N GLU A 154 11.06 -8.77 -18.76
CA GLU A 154 10.66 -10.14 -18.44
C GLU A 154 9.16 -10.28 -18.15
N ILE A 155 8.51 -9.21 -17.71
CA ILE A 155 7.09 -9.20 -17.38
C ILE A 155 6.24 -9.24 -18.64
N SER A 156 5.22 -10.10 -18.64
CA SER A 156 4.19 -10.11 -19.68
C SER A 156 3.02 -9.23 -19.22
N PRO A 157 2.73 -8.12 -19.91
CA PRO A 157 1.65 -7.22 -19.51
C PRO A 157 0.28 -7.84 -19.80
N TRP A 158 -0.63 -7.78 -18.84
CA TRP A 158 -2.02 -8.11 -19.05
C TRP A 158 -2.74 -6.95 -19.76
N GLN A 159 -3.33 -7.24 -20.91
CA GLN A 159 -4.06 -6.26 -21.71
C GLN A 159 -5.55 -6.33 -21.37
N LEU A 160 -6.02 -5.38 -20.57
CA LEU A 160 -7.42 -5.28 -20.18
C LEU A 160 -8.30 -4.91 -21.40
N HIS A 161 -9.42 -5.59 -21.53
CA HIS A 161 -10.46 -5.27 -22.50
C HIS A 161 -11.41 -4.24 -21.88
N HIS A 162 -11.27 -2.98 -22.24
CA HIS A 162 -12.04 -1.87 -21.68
C HIS A 162 -13.56 -2.02 -21.84
N ASP A 163 -14.00 -2.67 -22.89
CA ASP A 163 -15.43 -2.90 -23.20
C ASP A 163 -16.07 -3.92 -22.25
N THR A 164 -15.26 -4.73 -21.56
CA THR A 164 -15.71 -5.77 -20.61
C THR A 164 -15.49 -5.39 -19.16
N LEU A 165 -14.95 -4.18 -18.89
CA LEU A 165 -14.81 -3.68 -17.54
C LEU A 165 -16.20 -3.35 -16.97
N GLY A 166 -16.57 -4.03 -15.89
CA GLY A 166 -17.76 -3.76 -15.10
C GLY A 166 -17.36 -3.30 -13.70
N ASP A 167 -18.35 -3.01 -12.87
CA ASP A 167 -18.12 -2.60 -11.48
C ASP A 167 -17.45 -3.72 -10.66
N ASP A 168 -17.59 -4.96 -11.08
CA ASP A 168 -17.15 -6.18 -10.39
C ASP A 168 -16.37 -7.16 -11.29
N THR A 169 -16.07 -6.77 -12.53
CA THR A 169 -15.49 -7.68 -13.54
C THR A 169 -14.32 -7.02 -14.26
N MET A 170 -13.23 -7.75 -14.37
CA MET A 170 -12.07 -7.42 -15.21
C MET A 170 -11.81 -8.61 -16.14
N ALA A 171 -11.63 -8.33 -17.44
CA ALA A 171 -11.23 -9.36 -18.41
C ALA A 171 -10.18 -8.81 -19.35
N GLY A 172 -9.34 -9.70 -19.87
CA GLY A 172 -8.25 -9.30 -20.76
C GLY A 172 -7.44 -10.48 -21.26
N SER A 173 -6.52 -10.19 -22.16
CA SER A 173 -5.59 -11.16 -22.74
C SER A 173 -4.18 -10.94 -22.24
N ILE A 174 -3.41 -12.02 -22.20
CA ILE A 174 -1.98 -11.98 -21.86
C ILE A 174 -1.21 -12.95 -22.75
N GLN A 175 -0.05 -12.49 -23.25
CA GLN A 175 0.91 -13.35 -23.90
C GLN A 175 2.03 -13.69 -22.92
N VAL A 176 1.96 -14.88 -22.34
CA VAL A 176 2.94 -15.36 -21.35
C VAL A 176 4.17 -15.91 -22.05
N LYS A 177 5.35 -15.36 -21.74
CA LYS A 177 6.62 -15.74 -22.40
C LYS A 177 7.18 -17.06 -21.90
N GLN A 178 6.94 -17.39 -20.64
CA GLN A 178 7.37 -18.62 -19.95
C GLN A 178 6.45 -18.94 -18.80
N ASP A 179 6.42 -20.19 -18.34
CA ASP A 179 5.64 -20.58 -17.18
C ASP A 179 5.98 -19.72 -15.97
N GLY A 180 4.96 -19.28 -15.24
CA GLY A 180 5.16 -18.37 -14.11
C GLY A 180 3.89 -18.12 -13.31
N TRP A 181 3.81 -16.95 -12.74
CA TRP A 181 2.65 -16.50 -11.95
C TRP A 181 2.04 -15.25 -12.55
N PHE A 182 0.71 -15.26 -12.64
CA PHE A 182 -0.05 -14.03 -12.81
C PHE A 182 -0.26 -13.41 -11.43
N VAL A 183 0.08 -12.13 -11.30
CA VAL A 183 -0.14 -11.38 -10.05
C VAL A 183 -0.90 -10.11 -10.37
N LEU A 184 -2.02 -9.91 -9.70
CA LEU A 184 -2.81 -8.69 -9.79
C LEU A 184 -2.68 -7.92 -8.48
N ALA A 185 -2.25 -6.66 -8.55
CA ALA A 185 -2.04 -5.77 -7.41
C ALA A 185 -3.38 -5.29 -6.81
N VAL A 186 -4.24 -6.25 -6.45
CA VAL A 186 -5.46 -6.03 -5.67
C VAL A 186 -5.36 -6.83 -4.37
N PRO A 187 -5.87 -6.33 -3.25
CA PRO A 187 -5.88 -7.09 -2.00
C PRO A 187 -6.57 -8.45 -2.17
N TYR A 188 -5.96 -9.50 -1.63
CA TYR A 188 -6.53 -10.83 -1.66
C TYR A 188 -7.86 -10.87 -0.90
N ASP A 189 -8.88 -11.49 -1.51
CA ASP A 189 -10.17 -11.78 -0.89
C ASP A 189 -10.74 -13.09 -1.44
N THR A 190 -11.52 -13.80 -0.64
CA THR A 190 -12.16 -15.07 -1.03
C THR A 190 -13.37 -14.90 -1.96
N GLY A 191 -13.77 -13.67 -2.22
CA GLY A 191 -14.88 -13.33 -3.10
C GLY A 191 -14.53 -13.25 -4.58
N PHE A 192 -13.26 -13.43 -4.94
CA PHE A 192 -12.85 -13.48 -6.34
C PHE A 192 -13.23 -14.81 -7.01
N HIS A 193 -13.56 -14.74 -8.28
CA HIS A 193 -13.73 -15.88 -9.18
C HIS A 193 -12.84 -15.64 -10.40
N VAL A 194 -11.86 -16.52 -10.58
CA VAL A 194 -10.85 -16.41 -11.63
C VAL A 194 -11.10 -17.49 -12.67
N THR A 195 -11.13 -17.11 -13.94
CA THR A 195 -11.12 -18.06 -15.05
C THR A 195 -9.97 -17.76 -16.00
N VAL A 196 -9.29 -18.81 -16.45
CA VAL A 196 -8.27 -18.76 -17.49
C VAL A 196 -8.75 -19.64 -18.64
N ASP A 197 -8.86 -19.07 -19.85
CA ASP A 197 -9.38 -19.74 -21.04
C ASP A 197 -10.77 -20.37 -20.82
N GLY A 198 -11.61 -19.67 -20.04
CA GLY A 198 -12.95 -20.11 -19.68
C GLY A 198 -13.01 -21.23 -18.63
N LYS A 199 -11.89 -21.66 -18.06
CA LYS A 199 -11.84 -22.66 -16.99
C LYS A 199 -11.60 -21.98 -15.65
N GLU A 200 -12.37 -22.39 -14.63
CA GLU A 200 -12.17 -21.92 -13.27
C GLU A 200 -10.77 -22.30 -12.77
N THR A 201 -10.08 -21.33 -12.20
CA THR A 201 -8.70 -21.44 -11.77
C THR A 201 -8.59 -21.07 -10.29
N ALA A 202 -7.95 -21.93 -9.52
CA ALA A 202 -7.65 -21.64 -8.13
C ALA A 202 -6.61 -20.52 -8.04
N TYR A 203 -6.81 -19.62 -7.11
CA TYR A 203 -5.89 -18.51 -6.83
C TYR A 203 -5.49 -18.50 -5.37
N SER A 204 -4.42 -17.83 -5.06
CA SER A 204 -3.86 -17.73 -3.72
C SER A 204 -3.41 -16.30 -3.42
N ARG A 205 -3.03 -16.08 -2.18
CA ARG A 205 -2.36 -14.86 -1.75
C ARG A 205 -0.90 -14.91 -2.21
N THR A 206 -0.45 -13.89 -2.92
CA THR A 206 0.91 -13.75 -3.44
C THR A 206 1.45 -12.38 -3.05
N ASP A 207 2.77 -12.22 -3.07
CA ASP A 207 3.45 -10.96 -2.80
C ASP A 207 2.87 -10.22 -1.57
N THR A 208 2.81 -10.94 -0.45
CA THR A 208 2.26 -10.52 0.84
C THR A 208 0.74 -10.53 0.90
N ASP A 209 0.01 -9.83 0.01
CA ASP A 209 -1.45 -9.71 0.10
C ASP A 209 -2.16 -9.50 -1.24
N PHE A 210 -1.53 -9.84 -2.36
CA PHE A 210 -2.13 -9.71 -3.67
C PHE A 210 -2.74 -11.02 -4.18
N LEU A 211 -3.67 -10.91 -5.13
CA LEU A 211 -4.24 -12.06 -5.83
C LEU A 211 -3.24 -12.60 -6.85
N GLY A 212 -2.97 -13.90 -6.83
CA GLY A 212 -2.14 -14.54 -7.84
C GLY A 212 -2.46 -16.00 -8.08
N PHE A 213 -2.05 -16.51 -9.24
CA PHE A 213 -2.19 -17.90 -9.63
C PHE A 213 -1.13 -18.30 -10.65
N PRO A 214 -0.77 -19.60 -10.72
CA PRO A 214 0.18 -20.09 -11.73
C PRO A 214 -0.43 -19.99 -13.13
N ILE A 215 0.41 -19.63 -14.11
CA ILE A 215 0.02 -19.53 -15.51
C ILE A 215 1.12 -20.11 -16.39
N THR A 216 0.73 -20.85 -17.43
CA THR A 216 1.68 -21.48 -18.36
C THR A 216 2.08 -20.53 -19.48
N GLN A 217 3.15 -20.87 -20.19
CA GLN A 217 3.53 -20.18 -21.42
C GLN A 217 2.42 -20.29 -22.46
N GLY A 218 2.11 -19.16 -23.13
CA GLY A 218 1.10 -19.12 -24.21
C GLY A 218 0.27 -17.87 -24.18
N GLU A 219 -0.71 -17.81 -25.07
CA GLU A 219 -1.75 -16.78 -25.06
C GLU A 219 -2.93 -17.26 -24.21
N HIS A 220 -3.36 -16.41 -23.28
CA HIS A 220 -4.46 -16.73 -22.36
C HIS A 220 -5.46 -15.59 -22.29
N GLN A 221 -6.74 -15.98 -22.11
CA GLN A 221 -7.84 -15.08 -21.79
C GLN A 221 -8.17 -15.23 -20.30
N ILE A 222 -7.99 -14.15 -19.55
CA ILE A 222 -8.22 -14.12 -18.12
C ILE A 222 -9.47 -13.29 -17.83
N SER A 223 -10.39 -13.85 -17.02
CA SER A 223 -11.52 -13.10 -16.48
C SER A 223 -11.54 -13.25 -14.96
N ILE A 224 -11.65 -12.13 -14.27
CA ILE A 224 -11.69 -12.04 -12.81
C ILE A 224 -12.95 -11.27 -12.43
N THR A 225 -13.83 -11.91 -11.66
CA THR A 225 -15.02 -11.28 -11.11
C THR A 225 -14.98 -11.28 -9.60
N TYR A 226 -15.62 -10.31 -8.98
CA TYR A 226 -15.67 -10.20 -7.53
C TYR A 226 -17.11 -10.22 -7.03
N THR A 227 -17.37 -11.05 -6.05
CA THR A 227 -18.64 -11.05 -5.30
C THR A 227 -18.32 -10.99 -3.82
N ALA A 228 -18.69 -9.90 -3.16
CA ALA A 228 -18.42 -9.73 -1.75
C ALA A 228 -18.92 -10.93 -0.93
N PRO A 229 -18.09 -11.50 -0.05
CA PRO A 229 -18.49 -12.56 0.86
C PRO A 229 -19.75 -12.17 1.63
N LEU A 230 -20.67 -13.10 1.80
CA LEU A 230 -21.98 -12.89 2.47
C LEU A 230 -22.95 -11.92 1.76
N ALA A 231 -22.65 -11.38 0.58
CA ALA A 231 -23.57 -10.52 -0.15
C ALA A 231 -24.94 -11.20 -0.41
N LYS A 232 -24.93 -12.50 -0.75
CA LYS A 232 -26.16 -13.29 -0.93
C LYS A 232 -26.94 -13.40 0.38
N ALA A 233 -26.27 -13.74 1.48
CA ALA A 233 -26.91 -13.83 2.80
C ALA A 233 -27.49 -12.48 3.23
N GLY A 234 -26.77 -11.38 3.04
CA GLY A 234 -27.24 -10.03 3.31
C GLY A 234 -28.52 -9.67 2.52
N LYS A 235 -28.58 -10.03 1.24
CA LYS A 235 -29.80 -9.84 0.42
C LYS A 235 -30.99 -10.60 0.99
N TYR A 236 -30.83 -11.85 1.40
CA TYR A 236 -31.90 -12.64 2.01
C TYR A 236 -32.33 -12.08 3.36
N CYS A 237 -31.41 -11.70 4.22
CA CYS A 237 -31.73 -11.06 5.50
C CYS A 237 -32.48 -9.74 5.31
N SER A 238 -32.09 -8.92 4.35
CA SER A 238 -32.79 -7.68 4.02
C SER A 238 -34.20 -7.92 3.51
N ALA A 239 -34.39 -8.88 2.61
CA ALA A 239 -35.71 -9.24 2.11
C ALA A 239 -36.63 -9.78 3.23
N ALA A 240 -36.09 -10.62 4.10
CA ALA A 240 -36.83 -11.13 5.28
C ALA A 240 -37.21 -9.99 6.24
N GLY A 241 -36.29 -9.06 6.50
CA GLY A 241 -36.55 -7.89 7.34
C GLY A 241 -37.67 -6.98 6.79
N ILE A 242 -37.64 -6.74 5.48
CA ILE A 242 -38.71 -5.99 4.80
C ILE A 242 -40.04 -6.74 4.94
N GLY A 243 -40.04 -8.06 4.68
CA GLY A 243 -41.27 -8.89 4.82
C GLY A 243 -41.86 -8.85 6.22
N LEU A 244 -41.02 -9.00 7.27
CA LEU A 244 -41.47 -8.94 8.65
C LEU A 244 -42.01 -7.54 9.01
N THR A 245 -41.39 -6.50 8.53
CA THR A 245 -41.84 -5.11 8.73
C THR A 245 -43.22 -4.89 8.12
N LEU A 246 -43.43 -5.33 6.89
CA LEU A 246 -44.74 -5.25 6.23
C LEU A 246 -45.82 -6.05 6.97
N LEU A 247 -45.50 -7.28 7.41
CA LEU A 247 -46.39 -8.08 8.23
C LEU A 247 -46.79 -7.41 9.54
N PHE A 248 -45.82 -6.79 10.20
CA PHE A 248 -46.05 -6.05 11.44
C PHE A 248 -46.99 -4.86 11.23
N PHE A 249 -46.77 -4.06 10.20
CA PHE A 249 -47.63 -2.92 9.91
C PHE A 249 -49.01 -3.33 9.45
N THR A 250 -49.16 -4.33 8.59
CA THR A 250 -50.44 -4.82 8.13
C THR A 250 -51.23 -5.49 9.27
N GLY A 251 -50.55 -6.26 10.11
CA GLY A 251 -51.13 -6.85 11.30
C GLY A 251 -51.67 -5.82 12.30
N ASN A 252 -50.87 -4.81 12.57
CA ASN A 252 -51.29 -3.69 13.45
C ASN A 252 -52.46 -2.90 12.87
N CYS A 253 -52.45 -2.65 11.57
CA CYS A 253 -53.56 -1.96 10.91
C CYS A 253 -54.89 -2.80 10.98
N TRP A 254 -54.78 -4.12 10.76
CA TRP A 254 -55.91 -5.00 10.86
C TRP A 254 -56.48 -5.11 12.29
N LEU A 255 -55.61 -5.21 13.30
CA LEU A 255 -56.00 -5.22 14.71
C LEU A 255 -56.68 -3.92 15.12
N ARG A 256 -56.19 -2.76 14.69
CA ARG A 256 -56.84 -1.46 14.92
C ARG A 256 -58.20 -1.35 14.28
N ARG A 257 -58.36 -1.85 13.05
CA ARG A 257 -59.66 -1.88 12.36
C ARG A 257 -60.66 -2.80 13.05
N ARG A 258 -60.23 -3.96 13.60
CA ARG A 258 -61.11 -4.87 14.38
C ARG A 258 -61.58 -4.20 15.68
N LYS A 259 -60.70 -3.53 16.42
CA LYS A 259 -61.10 -2.82 17.66
C LYS A 259 -62.12 -1.71 17.40
N GLN A 260 -61.99 -0.98 16.31
CA GLN A 260 -62.98 0.05 15.94
C GLN A 260 -64.36 -0.52 15.59
N LYS A 261 -64.45 -1.72 15.00
CA LYS A 261 -65.73 -2.39 14.69
C LYS A 261 -66.41 -3.01 15.91
N GLN A 262 -65.75 -3.19 17.04
CA GLN A 262 -66.32 -3.72 18.27
C GLN A 262 -66.88 -2.60 19.18
N HIS A 263 -66.58 -1.34 18.90
CA HIS A 263 -67.03 -0.18 19.67
C HIS A 263 -68.07 0.68 18.90
N SER A 264 -68.48 0.26 17.73
CA SER A 264 -69.61 0.79 16.94
C SER A 264 -70.79 -0.20 16.93
#